data_ff32dc7ff496bc24cbd855d67fbcb3cd
#
_entry.id   ff32dc7ff496bc24cbd855d67fbcb3cd
#
_cell.length_a   1.000
_cell.length_b   1.000
_cell.length_c   1.000
_cell.angle_alpha   90.00
_cell.angle_beta   90.00
_cell.angle_gamma   90.00
#
_symmetry.space_group_name_H-M   'P 1'
#
loop_
_entity.id
_entity.type
_entity.pdbx_description
1 polymer ?
#
loop_
_entity_poly.entity_id
_entity_poly.type
_entity_poly.pdbx_seq_one_letter_code
_entity_poly.pdbx_strand_id
1 'polypeptide(L)'
;MNTHFKYKTSAIVISLIGVCHSAFAEETERELSEVNVVGRSEGQSYYRSDARVLRSDTPLREIPQAVRVIPRQAIDDIGAVRIEEAYDYVSGINRQNSWGGLRDNFSIRGFAGNPNTANTNFLRNGFSDNRGHNASRDMANIERLEVIKGPASALYGSSEPGGILNIVTKKPQFKPGHAIGFYAGSYDTYRTTLDSTGPISETFAYRINVAAEDKGGFRDYIGSKRIMVAPSFTWLPTPNTIVNYEFEFLRQKAPMDRGIAAINGKVDSLPRERFLGEPNDGDITITNNTHQLSMEHEFSADWKGKASLAYRTTNLDGYSSETSPRSAGRIRWTTAGATFIERERRQRDFSSDDIAFQGEIHGKFVTGPIAHEVMAGFDSYRFELRQVMKRGRSTSSYGLNVYNPVYGQTLAANTTPHNSKERQYNTALFLQDQLSLSEHWRLLMGLRHDRYRQNVDDRNNGTHTGQEQSVTTPRLGLTWLATPTLSVYALASKSFRPNSGTDVNSRPFEPERGQSKEV
;
A
#
# COMPACT_ATOMS: atom_id res chain seq x y z
N MET A 1 -9.38 -30.54 -29.81
CA MET A 1 -8.37 -31.29 -29.06
C MET A 1 -8.15 -30.54 -27.75
N ASN A 2 -8.91 -30.95 -26.73
CA ASN A 2 -8.97 -30.27 -25.43
C ASN A 2 -7.90 -30.88 -24.51
N THR A 3 -6.98 -30.06 -24.03
CA THR A 3 -6.09 -30.41 -22.93
C THR A 3 -6.45 -29.60 -21.70
N HIS A 4 -7.27 -30.20 -20.84
CA HIS A 4 -7.52 -29.72 -19.47
C HIS A 4 -6.29 -30.03 -18.61
N PHE A 5 -5.58 -29.01 -18.16
CA PHE A 5 -4.63 -29.12 -17.05
C PHE A 5 -5.39 -29.03 -15.72
N LYS A 6 -5.61 -30.17 -15.09
CA LYS A 6 -6.11 -30.28 -13.72
C LYS A 6 -4.96 -30.05 -12.73
N TYR A 7 -4.97 -28.94 -12.03
CA TYR A 7 -4.12 -28.78 -10.84
C TYR A 7 -4.69 -29.63 -9.71
N LYS A 8 -3.95 -30.66 -9.31
CA LYS A 8 -4.19 -31.39 -8.06
C LYS A 8 -3.71 -30.52 -6.91
N THR A 9 -4.65 -30.05 -6.10
CA THR A 9 -4.36 -29.41 -4.82
C THR A 9 -3.98 -30.50 -3.82
N SER A 10 -2.70 -30.69 -3.58
CA SER A 10 -2.23 -31.52 -2.46
C SER A 10 -2.34 -30.68 -1.18
N ALA A 11 -3.31 -30.99 -0.36
CA ALA A 11 -3.41 -30.49 1.00
C ALA A 11 -2.32 -31.16 1.85
N ILE A 12 -1.30 -30.40 2.21
CA ILE A 12 -0.33 -30.82 3.23
C ILE A 12 -0.92 -30.38 4.59
N VAL A 13 -1.51 -31.34 5.29
CA VAL A 13 -1.86 -31.19 6.69
C VAL A 13 -0.58 -31.42 7.51
N ILE A 14 0.02 -30.36 8.02
CA ILE A 14 1.11 -30.46 8.99
C ILE A 14 0.50 -30.53 10.36
N SER A 15 0.42 -31.74 10.93
CA SER A 15 0.10 -31.97 12.34
C SER A 15 1.34 -31.64 13.18
N LEU A 16 1.39 -30.45 13.79
CA LEU A 16 2.37 -30.13 14.83
C LEU A 16 1.74 -30.46 16.20
N ILE A 17 1.98 -31.67 16.68
CA ILE A 17 1.77 -32.02 18.09
C ILE A 17 3.04 -31.66 18.84
N GLY A 18 2.92 -30.67 19.72
CA GLY A 18 4.00 -30.20 20.55
C GLY A 18 4.38 -31.18 21.66
N VAL A 19 5.66 -31.33 21.86
CA VAL A 19 6.24 -31.86 23.11
C VAL A 19 6.89 -30.69 23.82
N CYS A 20 6.25 -30.18 24.87
CA CYS A 20 6.87 -29.27 25.82
C CYS A 20 7.91 -30.05 26.65
N HIS A 21 9.19 -29.83 26.41
CA HIS A 21 10.24 -30.12 27.34
C HIS A 21 10.71 -28.83 28.00
N SER A 22 10.40 -28.66 29.27
CA SER A 22 10.97 -27.63 30.13
C SER A 22 12.41 -28.03 30.48
N ALA A 23 13.39 -27.40 29.84
CA ALA A 23 14.77 -27.44 30.30
C ALA A 23 15.05 -26.12 31.03
N PHE A 24 15.27 -26.23 32.36
CA PHE A 24 15.88 -25.15 33.14
C PHE A 24 17.35 -25.03 32.72
N ALA A 25 17.73 -23.91 32.12
CA ALA A 25 19.11 -23.53 31.91
C ALA A 25 19.48 -22.41 32.88
N GLU A 26 20.57 -22.61 33.59
CA GLU A 26 21.19 -21.70 34.52
C GLU A 26 21.64 -20.41 33.79
N GLU A 27 21.21 -19.26 34.31
CA GLU A 27 21.59 -17.92 33.79
C GLU A 27 23.06 -17.63 34.09
N THR A 28 23.90 -17.61 33.06
CA THR A 28 25.15 -16.89 33.07
C THR A 28 24.93 -15.56 32.36
N GLU A 29 24.84 -14.46 33.11
CA GLU A 29 24.82 -13.10 32.58
C GLU A 29 26.12 -12.85 31.80
N ARG A 30 26.03 -12.88 30.48
CA ARG A 30 27.02 -12.23 29.60
C ARG A 30 26.40 -10.89 29.20
N GLU A 31 26.99 -9.79 29.66
CA GLU A 31 26.80 -8.46 29.09
C GLU A 31 27.23 -8.50 27.62
N LEU A 32 26.24 -8.70 26.73
CA LEU A 32 26.41 -8.45 25.31
C LEU A 32 26.37 -6.93 25.14
N SER A 33 27.38 -6.35 24.49
CA SER A 33 27.30 -4.98 23.97
C SER A 33 25.97 -4.79 23.23
N GLU A 34 25.26 -3.71 23.57
CA GLU A 34 23.91 -3.40 23.06
C GLU A 34 23.90 -3.44 21.53
N VAL A 35 23.59 -4.57 20.95
CA VAL A 35 23.07 -4.60 19.58
C VAL A 35 21.71 -3.96 19.67
N ASN A 36 21.58 -2.71 19.18
CA ASN A 36 20.32 -2.04 19.02
C ASN A 36 19.52 -2.77 17.90
N VAL A 37 19.09 -3.99 18.20
CA VAL A 37 18.01 -4.62 17.47
C VAL A 37 16.82 -3.73 17.75
N VAL A 38 16.46 -2.88 16.78
CA VAL A 38 15.25 -2.03 16.83
C VAL A 38 14.03 -2.95 16.66
N GLY A 39 13.90 -3.86 17.58
CA GLY A 39 12.72 -4.59 18.00
C GLY A 39 12.35 -4.11 19.39
N ARG A 40 12.41 -2.81 19.65
CA ARG A 40 11.84 -2.26 20.88
C ARG A 40 10.37 -2.67 20.87
N SER A 41 9.98 -3.45 21.87
CA SER A 41 8.64 -3.41 22.43
C SER A 41 8.43 -1.93 22.78
N GLU A 42 7.87 -1.19 21.86
CA GLU A 42 7.60 0.23 22.02
C GLU A 42 6.54 0.31 23.10
N GLY A 43 6.93 0.87 24.25
CA GLY A 43 6.02 1.06 25.37
C GLY A 43 4.74 1.76 24.88
N GLN A 44 3.66 1.57 25.57
CA GLN A 44 2.33 2.13 25.34
C GLN A 44 2.41 3.66 25.16
N SER A 45 2.67 4.13 23.93
CA SER A 45 2.81 5.54 23.61
C SER A 45 2.16 5.87 22.27
N TYR A 46 1.37 6.93 22.26
CA TYR A 46 0.84 7.52 21.03
C TYR A 46 1.84 8.41 20.28
N TYR A 47 3.00 8.65 20.86
CA TYR A 47 4.05 9.48 20.27
C TYR A 47 5.23 8.63 19.81
N ARG A 48 5.76 9.00 18.63
CA ARG A 48 6.98 8.46 18.04
C ARG A 48 7.89 9.60 17.66
N SER A 49 9.17 9.44 17.96
CA SER A 49 10.21 10.42 17.59
C SER A 49 10.87 10.11 16.25
N ASP A 50 10.59 8.94 15.66
CA ASP A 50 11.20 8.42 14.44
C ASP A 50 10.18 7.98 13.40
N ALA A 51 10.56 8.00 12.13
CA ALA A 51 9.78 7.40 11.04
C ALA A 51 10.71 6.85 9.95
N ARG A 52 10.53 5.57 9.61
CA ARG A 52 11.32 4.88 8.57
C ARG A 52 11.07 5.44 7.17
N VAL A 53 9.90 6.02 6.95
CA VAL A 53 9.52 6.66 5.68
C VAL A 53 10.43 7.83 5.30
N LEU A 54 11.25 8.33 6.21
CA LEU A 54 12.22 9.39 5.92
C LEU A 54 13.58 8.85 5.44
N ARG A 55 13.78 7.52 5.48
CA ARG A 55 15.05 6.86 5.18
C ARG A 55 16.23 7.43 5.99
N SER A 56 15.96 7.88 7.23
CA SER A 56 16.92 8.50 8.13
C SER A 56 16.60 8.10 9.56
N ASP A 57 17.62 8.04 10.40
CA ASP A 57 17.48 7.85 11.85
C ASP A 57 17.32 9.18 12.60
N THR A 58 17.39 10.31 11.88
CA THR A 58 17.23 11.65 12.45
C THR A 58 15.85 11.80 13.10
N PRO A 59 15.77 12.34 14.33
CA PRO A 59 14.50 12.56 15.01
C PRO A 59 13.54 13.45 14.21
N LEU A 60 12.25 13.12 14.22
CA LEU A 60 11.21 13.83 13.44
C LEU A 60 11.21 15.35 13.68
N ARG A 61 11.52 15.79 14.91
CA ARG A 61 11.59 17.22 15.26
C ARG A 61 12.70 17.98 14.53
N GLU A 62 13.72 17.29 14.03
CA GLU A 62 14.89 17.88 13.36
C GLU A 62 14.73 17.91 11.84
N ILE A 63 13.71 17.23 11.32
CA ILE A 63 13.47 17.08 9.89
C ILE A 63 12.42 18.11 9.42
N PRO A 64 12.70 18.89 8.37
CA PRO A 64 11.77 19.89 7.85
C PRO A 64 10.67 19.25 6.99
N GLN A 65 9.81 18.42 7.61
CA GLN A 65 8.76 17.69 6.90
C GLN A 65 7.60 17.39 7.83
N ALA A 66 6.37 17.62 7.36
CA ALA A 66 5.20 17.20 8.08
C ALA A 66 5.04 15.67 8.00
N VAL A 67 5.29 14.99 9.10
CA VAL A 67 5.14 13.53 9.24
C VAL A 67 4.19 13.21 10.37
N ARG A 68 3.29 12.26 10.14
CA ARG A 68 2.43 11.69 11.18
C ARG A 68 2.68 10.20 11.28
N VAL A 69 2.92 9.72 12.49
CA VAL A 69 3.02 8.29 12.81
C VAL A 69 1.79 7.89 13.62
N ILE A 70 1.13 6.79 13.22
CA ILE A 70 0.09 6.12 13.98
C ILE A 70 0.69 4.82 14.50
N PRO A 71 1.08 4.74 15.77
CA PRO A 71 1.73 3.57 16.34
C PRO A 71 0.72 2.45 16.61
N ARG A 72 1.23 1.24 16.86
CA ARG A 72 0.41 0.05 17.13
C ARG A 72 -0.61 0.27 18.23
N GLN A 73 -0.22 0.92 19.34
CA GLN A 73 -1.12 1.23 20.43
C GLN A 73 -2.36 2.01 19.97
N ALA A 74 -2.19 3.04 19.15
CA ALA A 74 -3.32 3.80 18.63
C ALA A 74 -4.20 2.96 17.70
N ILE A 75 -3.60 2.09 16.88
CA ILE A 75 -4.31 1.15 16.00
C ILE A 75 -5.17 0.18 16.81
N ASP A 76 -4.63 -0.35 17.92
CA ASP A 76 -5.34 -1.28 18.80
C ASP A 76 -6.48 -0.59 19.55
N ASP A 77 -6.23 0.61 20.09
CA ASP A 77 -7.22 1.35 20.88
C ASP A 77 -8.42 1.82 20.05
N ILE A 78 -8.22 2.14 18.76
CA ILE A 78 -9.33 2.43 17.85
C ILE A 78 -9.98 1.17 17.27
N GLY A 79 -9.42 -0.02 17.53
CA GLY A 79 -9.92 -1.28 17.00
C GLY A 79 -9.82 -1.42 15.48
N ALA A 80 -8.88 -0.73 14.83
CA ALA A 80 -8.77 -0.71 13.38
C ALA A 80 -8.37 -2.08 12.82
N VAL A 81 -9.20 -2.65 11.95
CA VAL A 81 -8.93 -3.89 11.20
C VAL A 81 -8.53 -3.63 9.75
N ARG A 82 -8.80 -2.41 9.25
CA ARG A 82 -8.45 -1.92 7.92
C ARG A 82 -7.73 -0.58 8.00
N ILE A 83 -6.85 -0.32 7.04
CA ILE A 83 -6.07 0.93 7.02
C ILE A 83 -6.98 2.16 6.93
N GLU A 84 -8.07 2.08 6.17
CA GLU A 84 -9.01 3.18 6.01
C GLU A 84 -9.64 3.64 7.33
N GLU A 85 -9.74 2.77 8.34
CA GLU A 85 -10.26 3.10 9.66
C GLU A 85 -9.28 4.00 10.45
N ALA A 86 -7.98 3.92 10.14
CA ALA A 86 -6.96 4.77 10.73
C ALA A 86 -6.83 6.15 10.05
N TYR A 87 -7.35 6.33 8.82
CA TYR A 87 -7.25 7.61 8.09
C TYR A 87 -7.95 8.76 8.81
N ASP A 88 -9.04 8.49 9.51
CA ASP A 88 -9.83 9.50 10.21
C ASP A 88 -9.04 10.17 11.35
N TYR A 89 -7.95 9.55 11.78
CA TYR A 89 -7.05 10.06 12.83
C TYR A 89 -5.84 10.84 12.27
N VAL A 90 -5.80 11.04 10.94
CA VAL A 90 -4.73 11.79 10.28
C VAL A 90 -5.32 12.97 9.51
N SER A 91 -5.06 14.18 9.98
CA SER A 91 -5.51 15.39 9.28
C SER A 91 -4.97 15.43 7.84
N GLY A 92 -5.83 15.81 6.89
CA GLY A 92 -5.48 15.96 5.49
C GLY A 92 -5.46 14.64 4.71
N ILE A 93 -5.84 13.49 5.30
CA ILE A 93 -6.19 12.27 4.58
C ILE A 93 -7.70 12.14 4.52
N ASN A 94 -8.23 11.76 3.37
CA ASN A 94 -9.65 11.51 3.18
C ASN A 94 -9.87 10.20 2.45
N ARG A 95 -10.85 9.42 2.90
CA ARG A 95 -11.27 8.19 2.25
C ARG A 95 -11.80 8.50 0.85
N GLN A 96 -11.49 7.63 -0.08
CA GLN A 96 -12.02 7.64 -1.43
C GLN A 96 -12.82 6.35 -1.68
N ASN A 97 -13.50 6.24 -2.83
CA ASN A 97 -14.27 5.05 -3.15
C ASN A 97 -13.37 3.80 -3.21
N SER A 98 -13.60 2.86 -2.29
CA SER A 98 -12.84 1.61 -2.15
C SER A 98 -13.45 0.42 -2.90
N TRP A 99 -14.50 0.64 -3.72
CA TRP A 99 -15.25 -0.41 -4.43
C TRP A 99 -15.89 -1.44 -3.50
N GLY A 100 -16.49 -0.97 -2.41
CA GLY A 100 -17.07 -1.87 -1.40
C GLY A 100 -16.03 -2.50 -0.47
N GLY A 101 -14.85 -1.88 -0.31
CA GLY A 101 -13.76 -2.37 0.53
C GLY A 101 -12.83 -3.35 -0.19
N LEU A 102 -12.93 -3.49 -1.53
CA LEU A 102 -12.04 -4.32 -2.33
C LEU A 102 -10.60 -3.81 -2.36
N ARG A 103 -10.38 -2.51 -2.13
CA ARG A 103 -9.07 -1.87 -2.20
C ARG A 103 -8.96 -0.70 -1.23
N ASP A 104 -7.73 -0.35 -0.87
CA ASP A 104 -7.45 0.89 -0.18
C ASP A 104 -7.42 2.05 -1.19
N ASN A 105 -8.13 3.13 -0.86
CA ASN A 105 -8.14 4.32 -1.69
C ASN A 105 -8.32 5.58 -0.82
N PHE A 106 -7.44 6.55 -0.99
CA PHE A 106 -7.43 7.76 -0.20
C PHE A 106 -6.83 8.93 -0.99
N SER A 107 -7.06 10.13 -0.49
CA SER A 107 -6.37 11.35 -0.92
C SER A 107 -5.59 11.94 0.24
N ILE A 108 -4.45 12.55 -0.05
CA ILE A 108 -3.67 13.32 0.92
C ILE A 108 -3.65 14.77 0.44
N ARG A 109 -4.05 15.72 1.31
CA ARG A 109 -4.13 17.14 0.97
C ARG A 109 -4.94 17.41 -0.32
N GLY A 110 -5.99 16.62 -0.58
CA GLY A 110 -6.85 16.74 -1.76
C GLY A 110 -6.33 16.05 -3.03
N PHE A 111 -5.08 15.58 -3.05
CA PHE A 111 -4.54 14.81 -4.17
C PHE A 111 -4.93 13.34 -4.01
N ALA A 112 -5.87 12.91 -4.86
CA ALA A 112 -6.33 11.53 -4.86
C ALA A 112 -5.33 10.66 -5.63
N GLY A 113 -4.92 9.54 -5.03
CA GLY A 113 -4.22 8.50 -5.74
C GLY A 113 -5.10 7.92 -6.85
N ASN A 114 -4.51 7.55 -7.98
CA ASN A 114 -5.23 6.79 -8.99
C ASN A 114 -4.95 5.30 -8.80
N PRO A 115 -5.90 4.55 -8.26
CA PRO A 115 -5.69 3.13 -7.97
C PRO A 115 -5.64 2.24 -9.23
N ASN A 116 -5.85 2.81 -10.42
CA ASN A 116 -5.73 2.11 -11.69
C ASN A 116 -4.37 2.38 -12.39
N THR A 117 -3.52 3.19 -11.78
CA THR A 117 -2.19 3.51 -12.29
C THR A 117 -1.12 3.10 -11.28
N ALA A 118 0.10 2.97 -11.75
CA ALA A 118 1.26 2.60 -10.93
C ALA A 118 1.73 3.75 -10.02
N ASN A 119 0.83 4.30 -9.20
CA ASN A 119 1.16 5.39 -8.30
C ASN A 119 1.83 4.88 -7.03
N THR A 120 2.83 5.63 -6.57
CA THR A 120 3.61 5.32 -5.38
C THR A 120 3.21 6.15 -4.17
N ASN A 121 1.91 6.40 -3.97
CA ASN A 121 1.44 7.07 -2.76
C ASN A 121 1.25 6.13 -1.57
N PHE A 122 1.46 4.84 -1.77
CA PHE A 122 1.30 3.80 -0.78
C PHE A 122 2.53 2.89 -0.77
N LEU A 123 3.20 2.82 0.37
CA LEU A 123 4.40 2.04 0.56
C LEU A 123 4.20 0.95 1.62
N ARG A 124 5.01 -0.10 1.55
CA ARG A 124 5.19 -1.12 2.56
C ARG A 124 6.68 -1.29 2.83
N ASN A 125 7.12 -0.97 4.04
CA ASN A 125 8.54 -0.96 4.42
C ASN A 125 9.43 -0.21 3.41
N GLY A 126 8.91 0.91 2.84
CA GLY A 126 9.62 1.72 1.86
C GLY A 126 9.47 1.31 0.40
N PHE A 127 8.90 0.16 0.08
CA PHE A 127 8.59 -0.25 -1.30
C PHE A 127 7.18 0.15 -1.71
N SER A 128 7.00 0.52 -2.96
CA SER A 128 5.66 0.77 -3.50
C SER A 128 4.77 -0.45 -3.36
N ASP A 129 3.59 -0.28 -2.77
CA ASP A 129 2.64 -1.35 -2.48
C ASP A 129 1.29 -1.20 -3.19
N ASN A 130 1.13 -0.22 -4.08
CA ASN A 130 -0.10 0.00 -4.83
C ASN A 130 0.05 -0.04 -6.35
N ARG A 131 1.20 -0.45 -6.88
CA ARG A 131 1.27 -0.78 -8.31
C ARG A 131 0.45 -2.04 -8.59
N GLY A 132 -0.46 -1.99 -9.57
CA GLY A 132 -1.41 -3.05 -9.88
C GLY A 132 -2.73 -2.97 -9.08
N HIS A 133 -3.52 -4.04 -9.13
CA HIS A 133 -4.84 -4.12 -8.51
C HIS A 133 -4.77 -4.92 -7.20
N ASN A 134 -4.36 -4.25 -6.13
CA ASN A 134 -4.16 -4.88 -4.83
C ASN A 134 -5.43 -4.93 -3.99
N ALA A 135 -5.57 -5.97 -3.18
CA ALA A 135 -6.59 -6.06 -2.14
C ALA A 135 -6.35 -5.00 -1.04
N SER A 136 -7.41 -4.69 -0.30
CA SER A 136 -7.31 -3.86 0.90
C SER A 136 -6.46 -4.56 1.96
N ARG A 137 -5.50 -3.83 2.56
CA ARG A 137 -4.52 -4.39 3.52
C ARG A 137 -5.17 -4.70 4.86
N ASP A 138 -4.64 -5.72 5.49
CA ASP A 138 -5.06 -6.13 6.83
C ASP A 138 -4.15 -5.50 7.90
N MET A 139 -4.75 -5.05 9.02
CA MET A 139 -4.00 -4.40 10.10
C MET A 139 -3.31 -5.39 11.05
N ALA A 140 -3.54 -6.71 10.94
CA ALA A 140 -3.03 -7.69 11.91
C ALA A 140 -1.50 -7.77 11.93
N ASN A 141 -0.83 -7.61 10.78
CA ASN A 141 0.63 -7.64 10.67
C ASN A 141 1.29 -6.25 10.59
N ILE A 142 0.53 -5.18 10.85
CA ILE A 142 1.03 -3.81 10.79
C ILE A 142 1.45 -3.35 12.18
N GLU A 143 2.68 -2.84 12.29
CA GLU A 143 3.24 -2.24 13.50
C GLU A 143 2.85 -0.78 13.64
N ARG A 144 2.93 -0.02 12.54
CA ARG A 144 2.54 1.39 12.50
C ARG A 144 2.29 1.87 11.07
N LEU A 145 1.58 2.98 10.97
CA LEU A 145 1.42 3.73 9.74
C LEU A 145 2.20 5.04 9.83
N GLU A 146 2.89 5.39 8.77
CA GLU A 146 3.68 6.62 8.66
C GLU A 146 3.19 7.41 7.45
N VAL A 147 2.86 8.68 7.65
CA VAL A 147 2.36 9.56 6.61
C VAL A 147 3.30 10.74 6.43
N ILE A 148 3.91 10.86 5.26
CA ILE A 148 4.54 12.10 4.81
C ILE A 148 3.48 12.93 4.10
N LYS A 149 3.32 14.19 4.50
CA LYS A 149 2.46 15.15 3.83
C LYS A 149 3.31 16.07 2.96
N GLY A 150 2.91 16.23 1.69
CA GLY A 150 3.65 16.98 0.68
C GLY A 150 4.56 16.10 -0.19
N PRO A 151 5.26 16.70 -1.17
CA PRO A 151 6.06 15.99 -2.15
C PRO A 151 7.14 15.09 -1.52
N ALA A 152 7.19 13.84 -1.94
CA ALA A 152 8.13 12.83 -1.46
C ALA A 152 9.02 12.26 -2.58
N SER A 153 8.98 12.83 -3.79
CA SER A 153 9.70 12.29 -4.95
C SER A 153 11.21 12.29 -4.80
N ALA A 154 11.77 13.20 -4.01
CA ALA A 154 13.20 13.19 -3.70
C ALA A 154 13.65 11.96 -2.89
N LEU A 155 12.71 11.27 -2.22
CA LEU A 155 12.97 10.04 -1.48
C LEU A 155 12.56 8.79 -2.26
N TYR A 156 11.38 8.82 -2.92
CA TYR A 156 10.72 7.63 -3.43
C TYR A 156 10.45 7.67 -4.94
N GLY A 157 10.91 8.71 -5.63
CA GLY A 157 10.69 8.88 -7.08
C GLY A 157 9.26 9.30 -7.39
N SER A 158 8.66 8.69 -8.40
CA SER A 158 7.29 9.02 -8.81
C SER A 158 6.31 8.97 -7.63
N SER A 159 5.70 10.11 -7.29
CA SER A 159 4.72 10.20 -6.20
C SER A 159 3.73 11.34 -6.41
N GLU A 160 2.55 11.21 -5.78
CA GLU A 160 1.56 12.28 -5.73
C GLU A 160 2.09 13.51 -4.96
N PRO A 161 1.70 14.73 -5.36
CA PRO A 161 2.15 15.94 -4.66
C PRO A 161 1.64 16.04 -3.21
N GLY A 162 0.52 15.37 -2.91
CA GLY A 162 -0.11 15.42 -1.58
C GLY A 162 0.66 14.69 -0.50
N GLY A 163 1.39 13.65 -0.85
CA GLY A 163 2.17 12.85 0.10
C GLY A 163 2.10 11.36 -0.13
N ILE A 164 2.69 10.62 0.80
CA ILE A 164 2.73 9.15 0.79
C ILE A 164 2.37 8.58 2.16
N LEU A 165 1.78 7.39 2.15
CA LEU A 165 1.53 6.57 3.33
C LEU A 165 2.42 5.34 3.27
N ASN A 166 3.17 5.06 4.34
CA ASN A 166 4.00 3.87 4.48
C ASN A 166 3.48 2.96 5.59
N ILE A 167 3.31 1.70 5.27
CA ILE A 167 3.06 0.63 6.24
C ILE A 167 4.40 0.13 6.74
N VAL A 168 4.57 0.06 8.06
CA VAL A 168 5.65 -0.67 8.70
C VAL A 168 5.08 -1.95 9.29
N THR A 169 5.62 -3.09 8.88
CA THR A 169 5.18 -4.40 9.34
C THR A 169 5.82 -4.78 10.66
N LYS A 170 5.11 -5.61 11.44
CA LYS A 170 5.64 -6.22 12.67
C LYS A 170 6.84 -7.10 12.33
N LYS A 171 7.93 -6.96 13.09
CA LYS A 171 9.14 -7.77 12.93
C LYS A 171 9.20 -8.90 13.95
N PRO A 172 9.90 -10.01 13.64
CA PRO A 172 10.24 -11.04 14.61
C PRO A 172 10.92 -10.47 15.85
N GLN A 173 10.63 -11.05 17.00
CA GLN A 173 11.24 -10.68 18.29
C GLN A 173 11.97 -11.88 18.88
N PHE A 174 13.09 -11.62 19.55
CA PHE A 174 13.84 -12.67 20.28
C PHE A 174 13.25 -12.95 21.67
N LYS A 175 12.19 -12.24 22.05
CA LYS A 175 11.37 -12.52 23.21
C LYS A 175 10.06 -13.20 22.76
N PRO A 176 9.70 -14.36 23.32
CA PRO A 176 8.43 -15.01 23.00
C PRO A 176 7.22 -14.12 23.28
N GLY A 177 6.29 -14.09 22.34
CA GLY A 177 5.02 -13.36 22.47
C GLY A 177 3.95 -13.99 21.58
N HIS A 178 2.78 -14.26 22.17
CA HIS A 178 1.68 -14.91 21.46
C HIS A 178 0.38 -14.19 21.80
N ALA A 179 -0.44 -13.96 20.78
CA ALA A 179 -1.77 -13.39 20.95
C ALA A 179 -2.75 -14.04 19.98
N ILE A 180 -3.95 -14.28 20.45
CA ILE A 180 -5.08 -14.69 19.63
C ILE A 180 -6.22 -13.71 19.87
N GLY A 181 -6.89 -13.27 18.79
CA GLY A 181 -8.01 -12.35 18.86
C GLY A 181 -9.23 -12.91 18.16
N PHE A 182 -10.40 -12.71 18.78
CA PHE A 182 -11.70 -13.02 18.21
C PHE A 182 -12.56 -11.76 18.24
N TYR A 183 -13.21 -11.48 17.12
CA TYR A 183 -14.07 -10.31 16.96
C TYR A 183 -15.41 -10.78 16.40
N ALA A 184 -16.49 -10.28 16.99
CA ALA A 184 -17.84 -10.42 16.47
C ALA A 184 -18.49 -9.04 16.43
N GLY A 185 -19.22 -8.73 15.38
CA GLY A 185 -19.78 -7.41 15.17
C GLY A 185 -21.09 -7.44 14.39
N SER A 186 -21.65 -6.25 14.20
CA SER A 186 -22.86 -6.04 13.41
C SER A 186 -22.69 -6.59 11.99
N TYR A 187 -23.81 -6.91 11.34
CA TYR A 187 -23.87 -7.46 9.98
C TYR A 187 -23.12 -8.79 9.83
N ASP A 188 -23.28 -9.70 10.79
CA ASP A 188 -22.64 -11.03 10.76
C ASP A 188 -21.14 -10.98 10.52
N THR A 189 -20.46 -10.05 11.20
CA THR A 189 -19.02 -9.90 11.11
C THR A 189 -18.33 -10.78 12.12
N TYR A 190 -17.45 -11.67 11.62
CA TYR A 190 -16.62 -12.56 12.43
C TYR A 190 -15.18 -12.48 11.96
N ARG A 191 -14.27 -12.33 12.90
CA ARG A 191 -12.83 -12.26 12.61
C ARG A 191 -12.00 -12.96 13.66
N THR A 192 -10.99 -13.69 13.21
CA THR A 192 -9.98 -14.32 14.06
C THR A 192 -8.60 -13.84 13.64
N THR A 193 -7.74 -13.58 14.62
CA THR A 193 -6.34 -13.22 14.39
C THR A 193 -5.42 -14.07 15.25
N LEU A 194 -4.23 -14.35 14.74
CA LEU A 194 -3.12 -14.98 15.46
C LEU A 194 -1.86 -14.14 15.23
N ASP A 195 -1.13 -13.85 16.28
CA ASP A 195 0.20 -13.24 16.26
C ASP A 195 1.11 -14.08 17.16
N SER A 196 2.17 -14.64 16.60
CA SER A 196 3.11 -15.47 17.34
C SER A 196 4.54 -15.09 16.92
N THR A 197 5.38 -14.81 17.89
CA THR A 197 6.79 -14.47 17.68
C THR A 197 7.66 -15.09 18.76
N GLY A 198 8.91 -15.34 18.44
CA GLY A 198 9.89 -15.84 19.40
C GLY A 198 11.20 -16.25 18.74
N PRO A 199 12.24 -16.51 19.54
CA PRO A 199 13.49 -17.06 19.05
C PRO A 199 13.34 -18.52 18.61
N ILE A 200 13.99 -18.88 17.50
CA ILE A 200 14.29 -20.26 17.11
C ILE A 200 15.68 -20.63 17.62
N SER A 201 16.59 -19.65 17.62
CA SER A 201 17.92 -19.72 18.25
C SER A 201 18.33 -18.34 18.73
N GLU A 202 19.51 -18.20 19.33
CA GLU A 202 20.06 -16.90 19.74
C GLU A 202 20.20 -15.89 18.59
N THR A 203 20.35 -16.38 17.35
CA THR A 203 20.56 -15.54 16.17
C THR A 203 19.42 -15.59 15.16
N PHE A 204 18.37 -16.40 15.43
CA PHE A 204 17.27 -16.57 14.48
C PHE A 204 15.91 -16.51 15.17
N ALA A 205 15.06 -15.57 14.76
CA ALA A 205 13.72 -15.38 15.29
C ALA A 205 12.65 -15.46 14.18
N TYR A 206 11.44 -15.86 14.59
CA TYR A 206 10.28 -15.92 13.71
C TYR A 206 9.16 -15.01 14.21
N ARG A 207 8.28 -14.62 13.29
CA ARG A 207 6.93 -14.13 13.59
C ARG A 207 5.98 -14.65 12.52
N ILE A 208 4.78 -15.02 12.95
CA ILE A 208 3.67 -15.33 12.06
C ILE A 208 2.44 -14.55 12.47
N ASN A 209 1.85 -13.83 11.54
CA ASN A 209 0.55 -13.19 11.69
C ASN A 209 -0.44 -13.88 10.75
N VAL A 210 -1.62 -14.21 11.28
CA VAL A 210 -2.73 -14.76 10.50
C VAL A 210 -3.97 -13.96 10.82
N ALA A 211 -4.79 -13.69 9.82
CA ALA A 211 -6.12 -13.12 9.98
C ALA A 211 -7.10 -13.80 9.04
N ALA A 212 -8.27 -14.18 9.55
CA ALA A 212 -9.38 -14.68 8.78
C ALA A 212 -10.64 -13.88 9.13
N GLU A 213 -11.37 -13.43 8.12
CA GLU A 213 -12.54 -12.57 8.29
C GLU A 213 -13.67 -13.01 7.36
N ASP A 214 -14.88 -13.09 7.89
CA ASP A 214 -16.14 -13.13 7.16
C ASP A 214 -17.00 -11.96 7.65
N LYS A 215 -17.27 -11.01 6.78
CA LYS A 215 -17.91 -9.73 7.13
C LYS A 215 -19.06 -9.46 6.19
N GLY A 216 -20.26 -9.28 6.75
CA GLY A 216 -21.37 -8.67 6.04
C GLY A 216 -21.24 -7.14 5.95
N GLY A 217 -22.26 -6.49 5.48
CA GLY A 217 -22.31 -5.03 5.34
C GLY A 217 -23.70 -4.46 5.52
N PHE A 218 -23.79 -3.15 5.72
CA PHE A 218 -25.09 -2.46 5.80
C PHE A 218 -25.82 -2.41 4.46
N ARG A 219 -25.08 -2.63 3.35
CA ARG A 219 -25.63 -2.62 2.00
C ARG A 219 -26.05 -4.03 1.60
N ASP A 220 -27.23 -4.14 0.97
CA ASP A 220 -27.77 -5.41 0.48
C ASP A 220 -26.75 -6.12 -0.42
N TYR A 221 -26.59 -7.43 -0.23
CA TYR A 221 -25.71 -8.32 -1.00
C TYR A 221 -24.20 -8.03 -0.87
N ILE A 222 -23.79 -7.07 -0.04
CA ILE A 222 -22.37 -6.74 0.12
C ILE A 222 -21.83 -7.39 1.38
N GLY A 223 -20.84 -8.24 1.17
CA GLY A 223 -20.01 -8.85 2.20
C GLY A 223 -18.57 -8.98 1.73
N SER A 224 -17.69 -9.44 2.61
CA SER A 224 -16.28 -9.64 2.28
C SER A 224 -15.71 -10.82 3.05
N LYS A 225 -15.03 -11.72 2.35
CA LYS A 225 -14.25 -12.81 2.97
C LYS A 225 -12.78 -12.56 2.71
N ARG A 226 -11.99 -12.62 3.78
CA ARG A 226 -10.55 -12.34 3.69
C ARG A 226 -9.76 -13.36 4.50
N ILE A 227 -8.62 -13.75 3.95
CA ILE A 227 -7.58 -14.48 4.66
C ILE A 227 -6.23 -13.83 4.38
N MET A 228 -5.44 -13.63 5.42
CA MET A 228 -4.07 -13.14 5.38
C MET A 228 -3.19 -14.09 6.19
N VAL A 229 -2.02 -14.46 5.64
CA VAL A 229 -0.98 -15.23 6.30
C VAL A 229 0.36 -14.55 6.03
N ALA A 230 1.04 -14.14 7.08
CA ALA A 230 2.27 -13.35 6.99
C ALA A 230 3.38 -13.88 7.92
N PRO A 231 4.12 -14.93 7.51
CA PRO A 231 5.33 -15.35 8.20
C PRO A 231 6.49 -14.40 7.89
N SER A 232 7.33 -14.18 8.87
CA SER A 232 8.56 -13.41 8.75
C SER A 232 9.67 -14.00 9.62
N PHE A 233 10.92 -13.72 9.25
CA PHE A 233 12.11 -14.22 9.91
C PHE A 233 13.15 -13.11 10.02
N THR A 234 13.85 -13.08 11.16
CA THR A 234 15.02 -12.23 11.38
C THR A 234 16.20 -13.13 11.69
N TRP A 235 17.30 -12.93 10.99
CA TRP A 235 18.56 -13.63 11.16
C TRP A 235 19.68 -12.63 11.44
N LEU A 236 20.49 -12.92 12.47
CA LEU A 236 21.67 -12.16 12.90
C LEU A 236 22.92 -12.98 12.58
N PRO A 237 23.40 -13.00 11.32
CA PRO A 237 24.58 -13.80 10.95
C PRO A 237 25.86 -13.35 11.66
N THR A 238 25.95 -12.08 11.99
CA THR A 238 27.02 -11.46 12.80
C THR A 238 26.41 -10.43 13.74
N PRO A 239 27.13 -9.95 14.77
CA PRO A 239 26.66 -8.88 15.64
C PRO A 239 26.27 -7.58 14.89
N ASN A 240 26.87 -7.34 13.74
CA ASN A 240 26.70 -6.11 12.95
C ASN A 240 25.80 -6.30 11.72
N THR A 241 25.17 -7.47 11.55
CA THR A 241 24.37 -7.77 10.36
C THR A 241 22.99 -8.27 10.74
N ILE A 242 21.96 -7.64 10.19
CA ILE A 242 20.56 -8.06 10.35
C ILE A 242 20.01 -8.40 8.97
N VAL A 243 19.46 -9.59 8.83
CA VAL A 243 18.73 -10.03 7.63
C VAL A 243 17.27 -10.28 8.00
N ASN A 244 16.34 -9.66 7.30
CA ASN A 244 14.92 -9.88 7.48
C ASN A 244 14.32 -10.43 6.19
N TYR A 245 13.50 -11.46 6.32
CA TYR A 245 12.65 -11.95 5.25
C TYR A 245 11.21 -11.93 5.70
N GLU A 246 10.32 -11.43 4.82
CA GLU A 246 8.88 -11.34 5.04
C GLU A 246 8.14 -11.90 3.84
N PHE A 247 7.14 -12.69 4.10
CA PHE A 247 6.15 -13.12 3.12
C PHE A 247 4.76 -12.70 3.57
N GLU A 248 3.91 -12.31 2.64
CA GLU A 248 2.49 -12.13 2.89
C GLU A 248 1.68 -12.72 1.75
N PHE A 249 0.76 -13.60 2.11
CA PHE A 249 -0.34 -14.03 1.28
C PHE A 249 -1.60 -13.32 1.76
N LEU A 250 -2.30 -12.64 0.85
CA LEU A 250 -3.58 -12.00 1.13
C LEU A 250 -4.55 -12.35 0.02
N ARG A 251 -5.69 -12.94 0.39
CA ARG A 251 -6.80 -13.21 -0.52
C ARG A 251 -8.07 -12.58 0.01
N GLN A 252 -8.74 -11.82 -0.84
CA GLN A 252 -10.01 -11.17 -0.54
C GLN A 252 -11.04 -11.51 -1.62
N LYS A 253 -12.28 -11.75 -1.18
CA LYS A 253 -13.46 -11.93 -2.02
C LYS A 253 -14.54 -10.98 -1.56
N ALA A 254 -15.12 -10.22 -2.48
CA ALA A 254 -16.28 -9.36 -2.21
C ALA A 254 -16.98 -9.00 -3.53
N PRO A 255 -18.30 -8.79 -3.54
CA PRO A 255 -18.96 -8.15 -4.66
C PRO A 255 -18.42 -6.72 -4.86
N MET A 256 -18.35 -6.29 -6.11
CA MET A 256 -17.94 -4.90 -6.37
C MET A 256 -19.10 -3.95 -6.14
N ASP A 257 -18.92 -3.00 -5.24
CA ASP A 257 -19.88 -1.94 -4.95
C ASP A 257 -19.31 -0.56 -5.32
N ARG A 258 -20.02 0.13 -6.22
CA ARG A 258 -19.70 1.51 -6.62
C ARG A 258 -20.41 2.55 -5.75
N GLY A 259 -21.25 2.11 -4.81
CA GLY A 259 -22.11 2.98 -4.04
C GLY A 259 -23.46 3.27 -4.73
N ILE A 260 -24.19 4.20 -4.16
CA ILE A 260 -25.51 4.65 -4.68
C ILE A 260 -25.36 5.89 -5.54
N ALA A 261 -26.26 6.04 -6.52
CA ALA A 261 -26.30 7.20 -7.39
C ALA A 261 -27.10 8.35 -6.75
N ALA A 262 -26.65 9.57 -6.93
CA ALA A 262 -27.45 10.77 -6.62
C ALA A 262 -28.49 10.98 -7.71
N ILE A 263 -29.77 10.87 -7.35
CA ILE A 263 -30.88 11.08 -8.27
C ILE A 263 -31.25 12.58 -8.28
N ASN A 264 -31.19 13.21 -9.45
CA ASN A 264 -31.43 14.65 -9.60
C ASN A 264 -30.51 15.51 -8.69
N GLY A 265 -29.26 15.06 -8.48
CA GLY A 265 -28.32 15.76 -7.63
C GLY A 265 -28.54 15.58 -6.13
N LYS A 266 -29.53 14.79 -5.70
CA LYS A 266 -29.80 14.50 -4.28
C LYS A 266 -29.09 13.22 -3.85
N VAL A 267 -28.19 13.30 -2.88
CA VAL A 267 -27.39 12.18 -2.38
C VAL A 267 -28.18 11.21 -1.48
N ASP A 268 -29.29 11.67 -0.92
CA ASP A 268 -30.20 10.93 -0.03
C ASP A 268 -31.47 10.41 -0.72
N SER A 269 -31.47 10.39 -2.06
CA SER A 269 -32.64 10.01 -2.86
C SER A 269 -32.93 8.51 -2.87
N LEU A 270 -32.01 7.68 -2.43
CA LEU A 270 -32.13 6.23 -2.33
C LEU A 270 -31.79 5.76 -0.92
N PRO A 271 -32.39 4.64 -0.46
CA PRO A 271 -31.96 4.00 0.77
C PRO A 271 -30.46 3.67 0.71
N ARG A 272 -29.72 3.92 1.79
CA ARG A 272 -28.28 3.67 1.84
C ARG A 272 -27.91 2.18 1.68
N GLU A 273 -28.87 1.30 1.96
CA GLU A 273 -28.77 -0.17 1.84
C GLU A 273 -28.86 -0.62 0.39
N ARG A 274 -29.32 0.25 -0.53
CA ARG A 274 -29.56 -0.09 -1.93
C ARG A 274 -28.30 -0.54 -2.64
N PHE A 275 -28.30 -1.76 -3.20
CA PHE A 275 -27.28 -2.27 -4.10
C PHE A 275 -27.66 -1.96 -5.55
N LEU A 276 -26.77 -1.35 -6.32
CA LEU A 276 -27.02 -1.00 -7.74
C LEU A 276 -26.31 -1.95 -8.71
N GLY A 277 -25.58 -2.94 -8.21
CA GLY A 277 -24.95 -4.00 -8.98
C GLY A 277 -25.92 -5.14 -9.31
N GLU A 278 -25.38 -6.33 -9.48
CA GLU A 278 -26.12 -7.57 -9.78
C GLU A 278 -25.60 -8.70 -8.87
N PRO A 279 -26.43 -9.23 -7.95
CA PRO A 279 -26.01 -10.31 -7.04
C PRO A 279 -25.49 -11.56 -7.75
N ASN A 280 -26.04 -11.88 -8.94
CA ASN A 280 -25.62 -13.04 -9.73
C ASN A 280 -24.22 -12.90 -10.35
N ASP A 281 -23.58 -11.72 -10.26
CA ASP A 281 -22.19 -11.55 -10.67
C ASP A 281 -21.21 -12.23 -9.71
N GLY A 282 -21.62 -12.41 -8.44
CA GLY A 282 -20.79 -13.00 -7.39
C GLY A 282 -19.65 -12.09 -6.97
N ASP A 283 -18.58 -12.70 -6.47
CA ASP A 283 -17.44 -12.00 -5.90
C ASP A 283 -16.37 -11.68 -6.93
N ILE A 284 -15.77 -10.50 -6.80
CA ILE A 284 -14.42 -10.23 -7.29
C ILE A 284 -13.45 -10.90 -6.30
N THR A 285 -12.51 -11.67 -6.83
CA THR A 285 -11.42 -12.25 -6.05
C THR A 285 -10.13 -11.49 -6.33
N ILE A 286 -9.45 -11.02 -5.27
CA ILE A 286 -8.11 -10.43 -5.37
C ILE A 286 -7.16 -11.28 -4.54
N THR A 287 -6.01 -11.65 -5.13
CA THR A 287 -4.96 -12.41 -4.45
C THR A 287 -3.65 -11.67 -4.60
N ASN A 288 -2.97 -11.42 -3.49
CA ASN A 288 -1.64 -10.82 -3.42
C ASN A 288 -0.65 -11.80 -2.80
N ASN A 289 0.54 -11.90 -3.38
CA ASN A 289 1.71 -12.52 -2.74
C ASN A 289 2.82 -11.47 -2.72
N THR A 290 3.36 -11.19 -1.54
CA THR A 290 4.42 -10.20 -1.36
C THR A 290 5.58 -10.86 -0.64
N HIS A 291 6.78 -10.71 -1.18
CA HIS A 291 8.05 -11.14 -0.60
C HIS A 291 8.93 -9.92 -0.41
N GLN A 292 9.55 -9.78 0.75
CA GLN A 292 10.55 -8.75 1.00
C GLN A 292 11.74 -9.38 1.71
N LEU A 293 12.94 -9.11 1.20
CA LEU A 293 14.21 -9.46 1.80
C LEU A 293 14.99 -8.19 2.04
N SER A 294 15.49 -7.97 3.23
CA SER A 294 16.37 -6.84 3.54
C SER A 294 17.56 -7.30 4.35
N MET A 295 18.70 -6.69 4.08
CA MET A 295 19.93 -6.84 4.84
C MET A 295 20.42 -5.45 5.23
N GLU A 296 20.78 -5.29 6.49
CA GLU A 296 21.44 -4.12 7.04
C GLU A 296 22.74 -4.55 7.68
N HIS A 297 23.83 -3.83 7.38
CA HIS A 297 25.17 -4.12 7.92
C HIS A 297 25.82 -2.84 8.42
N GLU A 298 26.31 -2.87 9.65
CA GLU A 298 27.08 -1.80 10.27
C GLU A 298 28.56 -2.03 9.99
N PHE A 299 29.15 -1.21 9.12
CA PHE A 299 30.57 -1.26 8.79
C PHE A 299 31.43 -0.66 9.92
N SER A 300 30.90 0.36 10.60
CA SER A 300 31.45 1.03 11.76
C SER A 300 30.33 1.72 12.55
N ALA A 301 30.66 2.38 13.66
CA ALA A 301 29.72 3.18 14.43
C ALA A 301 29.07 4.32 13.60
N ASP A 302 29.77 4.79 12.56
CA ASP A 302 29.34 5.93 11.74
C ASP A 302 28.82 5.53 10.36
N TRP A 303 29.03 4.30 9.93
CA TRP A 303 28.70 3.86 8.57
C TRP A 303 27.91 2.58 8.56
N LYS A 304 26.75 2.60 7.90
CA LYS A 304 25.94 1.41 7.65
C LYS A 304 25.44 1.34 6.21
N GLY A 305 25.26 0.13 5.72
CA GLY A 305 24.68 -0.16 4.42
C GLY A 305 23.40 -0.95 4.55
N LYS A 306 22.45 -0.71 3.63
CA LYS A 306 21.21 -1.45 3.54
C LYS A 306 20.95 -1.86 2.11
N ALA A 307 20.60 -3.13 1.90
CA ALA A 307 20.14 -3.66 0.62
C ALA A 307 18.81 -4.34 0.82
N SER A 308 17.86 -4.10 -0.08
CA SER A 308 16.52 -4.66 0.05
C SER A 308 15.94 -5.02 -1.31
N LEU A 309 15.21 -6.14 -1.36
CA LEU A 309 14.52 -6.66 -2.54
C LEU A 309 13.06 -6.91 -2.19
N ALA A 310 12.15 -6.48 -3.04
CA ALA A 310 10.74 -6.80 -2.96
C ALA A 310 10.26 -7.45 -4.25
N TYR A 311 9.44 -8.49 -4.12
CA TYR A 311 8.73 -9.13 -5.23
C TYR A 311 7.27 -9.31 -4.87
N ARG A 312 6.37 -8.87 -5.76
CA ARG A 312 4.93 -8.98 -5.54
C ARG A 312 4.22 -9.42 -6.81
N THR A 313 3.26 -10.32 -6.62
CA THR A 313 2.28 -10.69 -7.65
C THR A 313 0.87 -10.34 -7.19
N THR A 314 0.04 -9.90 -8.12
CA THR A 314 -1.38 -9.68 -7.87
C THR A 314 -2.24 -10.28 -8.97
N ASN A 315 -3.39 -10.85 -8.59
CA ASN A 315 -4.41 -11.28 -9.51
C ASN A 315 -5.76 -10.74 -9.05
N LEU A 316 -6.52 -10.18 -9.97
CA LEU A 316 -7.90 -9.76 -9.77
C LEU A 316 -8.76 -10.41 -10.84
N ASP A 317 -9.74 -11.20 -10.43
CA ASP A 317 -10.69 -11.87 -11.34
C ASP A 317 -12.12 -11.76 -10.81
N GLY A 318 -13.07 -11.63 -11.74
CA GLY A 318 -14.50 -11.68 -11.44
C GLY A 318 -15.36 -10.79 -12.30
N TYR A 319 -16.66 -10.81 -11.99
CA TYR A 319 -17.68 -10.03 -12.69
C TYR A 319 -18.20 -8.90 -11.81
N SER A 320 -18.69 -7.85 -12.43
CA SER A 320 -19.48 -6.80 -11.78
C SER A 320 -20.40 -6.12 -12.77
N SER A 321 -21.59 -5.78 -12.30
CA SER A 321 -22.51 -4.89 -13.01
C SER A 321 -22.42 -3.49 -12.41
N GLU A 322 -22.17 -2.53 -13.26
CA GLU A 322 -21.86 -1.16 -12.86
C GLU A 322 -22.68 -0.17 -13.71
N THR A 323 -22.88 1.02 -13.17
CA THR A 323 -23.46 2.12 -13.96
C THR A 323 -22.64 2.35 -15.22
N SER A 324 -23.30 2.39 -16.38
CA SER A 324 -22.62 2.57 -17.66
C SER A 324 -22.05 3.98 -17.78
N PRO A 325 -20.73 4.15 -18.04
CA PRO A 325 -20.14 5.48 -18.20
C PRO A 325 -20.57 6.21 -19.47
N ARG A 326 -21.11 5.48 -20.48
CA ARG A 326 -21.70 6.10 -21.68
C ARG A 326 -23.00 6.82 -21.37
N SER A 327 -23.66 6.39 -20.31
CA SER A 327 -24.88 7.01 -19.83
C SER A 327 -24.61 8.12 -18.82
N ALA A 328 -23.39 8.70 -18.77
CA ALA A 328 -22.94 9.66 -17.77
C ALA A 328 -24.10 10.42 -17.11
N GLY A 329 -24.63 9.87 -16.03
CA GLY A 329 -25.80 10.42 -15.34
C GLY A 329 -27.15 10.26 -16.07
N ARG A 330 -27.26 9.51 -17.15
CA ARG A 330 -28.57 9.24 -17.78
C ARG A 330 -29.35 8.23 -16.97
N ILE A 331 -30.00 8.77 -15.98
CA ILE A 331 -31.17 8.17 -15.36
C ILE A 331 -32.28 8.31 -16.39
N ARG A 332 -32.74 7.21 -16.97
CA ARG A 332 -33.85 7.24 -17.88
C ARG A 332 -35.14 7.27 -17.08
N TRP A 333 -35.92 8.32 -17.22
CA TRP A 333 -37.30 8.38 -16.76
C TRP A 333 -38.17 7.58 -17.73
N THR A 334 -38.89 6.60 -17.22
CA THR A 334 -39.96 5.98 -17.99
C THR A 334 -41.26 6.72 -17.72
N THR A 335 -42.21 6.63 -18.64
CA THR A 335 -43.53 7.27 -18.60
C THR A 335 -44.38 6.93 -17.37
N ALA A 336 -43.96 6.00 -16.52
CA ALA A 336 -44.65 5.58 -15.29
C ALA A 336 -43.98 6.09 -13.99
N GLY A 337 -43.09 7.07 -14.04
CA GLY A 337 -42.37 7.58 -12.86
C GLY A 337 -41.30 6.64 -12.32
N ALA A 338 -41.00 5.54 -12.99
CA ALA A 338 -39.93 4.65 -12.62
C ALA A 338 -38.58 5.22 -13.09
N THR A 339 -37.60 5.22 -12.18
CA THR A 339 -36.24 5.70 -12.47
C THR A 339 -35.32 4.51 -12.71
N PHE A 340 -34.79 4.42 -13.91
CA PHE A 340 -33.83 3.37 -14.28
C PHE A 340 -32.42 3.91 -14.42
N ILE A 341 -31.45 3.15 -13.89
CA ILE A 341 -30.03 3.35 -14.12
C ILE A 341 -29.55 2.34 -15.17
N GLU A 342 -28.88 2.80 -16.22
CA GLU A 342 -28.26 1.91 -17.19
C GLU A 342 -27.03 1.23 -16.59
N ARG A 343 -26.94 -0.08 -16.77
CA ARG A 343 -25.80 -0.87 -16.28
C ARG A 343 -25.03 -1.49 -17.43
N GLU A 344 -23.74 -1.73 -17.21
CA GLU A 344 -22.93 -2.63 -18.03
C GLU A 344 -22.35 -3.72 -17.15
N ARG A 345 -22.26 -4.94 -17.66
CA ARG A 345 -21.56 -6.04 -17.01
C ARG A 345 -20.12 -6.07 -17.47
N ARG A 346 -19.19 -6.18 -16.51
CA ARG A 346 -17.76 -6.26 -16.77
C ARG A 346 -17.22 -7.56 -16.20
N GLN A 347 -16.42 -8.28 -17.02
CA GLN A 347 -15.53 -9.32 -16.57
C GLN A 347 -14.11 -8.73 -16.52
N ARG A 348 -13.40 -8.95 -15.43
CA ARG A 348 -12.01 -8.56 -15.26
C ARG A 348 -11.16 -9.80 -15.06
N ASP A 349 -10.00 -9.83 -15.72
CA ASP A 349 -8.89 -10.76 -15.54
C ASP A 349 -7.62 -9.92 -15.62
N PHE A 350 -7.15 -9.46 -14.44
CA PHE A 350 -6.01 -8.57 -14.31
C PHE A 350 -4.93 -9.26 -13.50
N SER A 351 -3.68 -9.18 -13.96
CA SER A 351 -2.53 -9.70 -13.23
C SER A 351 -1.36 -8.74 -13.29
N SER A 352 -0.55 -8.71 -12.24
CA SER A 352 0.68 -7.91 -12.22
C SER A 352 1.81 -8.60 -11.49
N ASP A 353 3.03 -8.27 -11.94
CA ASP A 353 4.30 -8.65 -11.34
C ASP A 353 5.12 -7.38 -11.08
N ASP A 354 5.66 -7.23 -9.87
CA ASP A 354 6.46 -6.10 -9.44
C ASP A 354 7.71 -6.61 -8.73
N ILE A 355 8.89 -6.26 -9.24
CA ILE A 355 10.17 -6.52 -8.59
C ILE A 355 10.89 -5.21 -8.40
N ALA A 356 11.37 -4.93 -7.19
CA ALA A 356 12.06 -3.70 -6.84
C ALA A 356 13.27 -3.99 -5.96
N PHE A 357 14.36 -3.27 -6.23
CA PHE A 357 15.59 -3.29 -5.46
C PHE A 357 15.89 -1.90 -4.92
N GLN A 358 16.40 -1.82 -3.71
CA GLN A 358 16.89 -0.62 -3.06
C GLN A 358 18.24 -0.90 -2.41
N GLY A 359 19.23 -0.05 -2.66
CA GLY A 359 20.53 -0.07 -2.01
C GLY A 359 20.84 1.30 -1.42
N GLU A 360 21.25 1.36 -0.17
CA GLU A 360 21.54 2.59 0.56
C GLU A 360 22.86 2.46 1.34
N ILE A 361 23.58 3.55 1.43
CA ILE A 361 24.66 3.74 2.38
C ILE A 361 24.37 4.98 3.21
N HIS A 362 24.52 4.87 4.51
CA HIS A 362 24.34 5.95 5.48
C HIS A 362 25.65 6.20 6.19
N GLY A 363 26.01 7.46 6.36
CA GLY A 363 27.27 7.84 6.99
C GLY A 363 27.14 9.07 7.86
N LYS A 364 27.94 9.13 8.92
CA LYS A 364 28.10 10.29 9.80
C LYS A 364 29.55 10.74 9.78
N PHE A 365 29.78 12.02 9.63
CA PHE A 365 31.12 12.62 9.70
C PHE A 365 31.04 14.10 10.05
N VAL A 366 32.18 14.73 10.32
CA VAL A 366 32.26 16.14 10.71
C VAL A 366 33.19 16.87 9.77
N THR A 367 32.80 18.07 9.32
CA THR A 367 33.61 18.99 8.53
C THR A 367 33.71 20.33 9.25
N GLY A 368 34.80 20.59 9.91
CA GLY A 368 34.92 21.75 10.81
C GLY A 368 33.89 21.67 11.94
N PRO A 369 33.03 22.71 12.11
CA PRO A 369 32.00 22.69 13.15
C PRO A 369 30.69 22.00 12.71
N ILE A 370 30.59 21.55 11.46
CA ILE A 370 29.36 21.03 10.89
C ILE A 370 29.38 19.50 10.95
N ALA A 371 28.36 18.91 11.56
CA ALA A 371 28.13 17.49 11.52
C ALA A 371 27.18 17.14 10.35
N HIS A 372 27.47 16.05 9.64
CA HIS A 372 26.76 15.54 8.48
C HIS A 372 26.15 14.17 8.79
N GLU A 373 24.89 13.98 8.40
CA GLU A 373 24.25 12.67 8.26
C GLU A 373 23.88 12.48 6.79
N VAL A 374 24.73 11.75 6.07
CA VAL A 374 24.56 11.53 4.63
C VAL A 374 23.86 10.22 4.35
N MET A 375 23.04 10.21 3.30
CA MET A 375 22.48 9.01 2.70
C MET A 375 22.66 9.09 1.19
N ALA A 376 23.28 8.09 0.61
CA ALA A 376 23.35 7.91 -0.84
C ALA A 376 22.75 6.55 -1.20
N GLY A 377 22.11 6.45 -2.36
CA GLY A 377 21.53 5.18 -2.73
C GLY A 377 21.07 5.09 -4.17
N PHE A 378 20.61 3.88 -4.48
CA PHE A 378 20.16 3.44 -5.78
C PHE A 378 18.85 2.68 -5.60
N ASP A 379 17.84 3.05 -6.43
CA ASP A 379 16.57 2.34 -6.53
C ASP A 379 16.37 1.83 -7.96
N SER A 380 15.80 0.64 -8.09
CA SER A 380 15.38 0.13 -9.39
C SER A 380 14.10 -0.69 -9.24
N TYR A 381 13.19 -0.59 -10.21
CA TYR A 381 12.06 -1.51 -10.29
C TYR A 381 11.69 -1.87 -11.73
N ARG A 382 11.10 -3.04 -11.87
CA ARG A 382 10.37 -3.49 -13.05
C ARG A 382 8.96 -3.89 -12.62
N PHE A 383 7.97 -3.30 -13.28
CA PHE A 383 6.56 -3.61 -13.09
C PHE A 383 5.93 -4.04 -14.41
N GLU A 384 5.13 -5.09 -14.39
CA GLU A 384 4.33 -5.56 -15.52
C GLU A 384 2.87 -5.68 -15.08
N LEU A 385 1.95 -5.14 -15.89
CA LEU A 385 0.51 -5.21 -15.69
C LEU A 385 -0.15 -5.75 -16.96
N ARG A 386 -0.89 -6.84 -16.82
CA ARG A 386 -1.78 -7.36 -17.84
C ARG A 386 -3.22 -7.12 -17.44
N GLN A 387 -4.00 -6.52 -18.34
CA GLN A 387 -5.41 -6.24 -18.10
C GLN A 387 -6.25 -6.77 -19.27
N VAL A 388 -7.14 -7.70 -18.98
CA VAL A 388 -8.17 -8.15 -19.92
C VAL A 388 -9.52 -7.84 -19.29
N MET A 389 -10.31 -7.00 -19.97
CA MET A 389 -11.66 -6.66 -19.52
C MET A 389 -12.64 -6.85 -20.67
N LYS A 390 -13.65 -7.68 -20.45
CA LYS A 390 -14.80 -7.83 -21.35
C LYS A 390 -15.96 -7.03 -20.81
N ARG A 391 -16.79 -6.51 -21.71
CA ARG A 391 -18.01 -5.77 -21.37
C ARG A 391 -19.21 -6.30 -22.10
N GLY A 392 -20.30 -6.49 -21.37
CA GLY A 392 -21.64 -6.63 -21.88
C GLY A 392 -22.37 -5.31 -21.71
N ARG A 393 -22.87 -4.77 -22.81
CA ARG A 393 -23.69 -3.56 -22.82
C ARG A 393 -25.02 -3.87 -23.46
N SER A 394 -26.09 -3.42 -22.82
CA SER A 394 -27.42 -3.47 -23.39
C SER A 394 -28.01 -2.07 -23.37
N THR A 395 -28.77 -1.75 -24.40
CA THR A 395 -29.32 -0.41 -24.59
C THR A 395 -30.59 -0.14 -23.77
N SER A 396 -31.30 -1.16 -23.29
CA SER A 396 -32.51 -0.94 -22.52
C SER A 396 -32.92 -2.07 -21.56
N SER A 397 -32.52 -3.30 -21.80
CA SER A 397 -33.00 -4.46 -21.02
C SER A 397 -32.20 -4.78 -19.77
N TYR A 398 -31.02 -4.17 -19.58
CA TYR A 398 -30.13 -4.40 -18.42
C TYR A 398 -30.15 -3.24 -17.43
N GLY A 399 -31.14 -2.37 -17.52
CA GLY A 399 -31.37 -1.29 -16.58
C GLY A 399 -31.91 -1.83 -15.25
N LEU A 400 -31.62 -1.12 -14.15
CA LEU A 400 -32.17 -1.40 -12.84
C LEU A 400 -33.08 -0.27 -12.41
N ASN A 401 -34.32 -0.60 -12.01
CA ASN A 401 -35.18 0.35 -11.31
C ASN A 401 -34.59 0.62 -9.93
N VAL A 402 -34.17 1.85 -9.67
CA VAL A 402 -33.43 2.19 -8.45
C VAL A 402 -34.31 2.20 -7.20
N TYR A 403 -35.62 2.41 -7.34
CA TYR A 403 -36.55 2.40 -6.21
C TYR A 403 -37.17 1.02 -5.96
N ASN A 404 -37.35 0.22 -6.99
CA ASN A 404 -37.89 -1.13 -6.90
C ASN A 404 -37.04 -2.09 -7.75
N PRO A 405 -35.83 -2.46 -7.29
CA PRO A 405 -34.88 -3.26 -8.07
C PRO A 405 -35.39 -4.69 -8.25
N VAL A 406 -35.28 -5.18 -9.50
CA VAL A 406 -35.45 -6.59 -9.84
C VAL A 406 -34.07 -7.11 -10.25
N TYR A 407 -33.52 -7.99 -9.43
CA TYR A 407 -32.22 -8.64 -9.65
C TYR A 407 -32.39 -9.97 -10.38
N GLY A 408 -31.28 -10.65 -10.66
CA GLY A 408 -31.27 -11.94 -11.36
C GLY A 408 -31.13 -11.83 -12.87
N GLN A 409 -30.98 -10.61 -13.39
CA GLN A 409 -30.72 -10.39 -14.81
C GLN A 409 -29.21 -10.54 -15.07
N THR A 410 -28.85 -11.46 -15.95
CA THR A 410 -27.45 -11.66 -16.36
C THR A 410 -27.28 -11.29 -17.82
N LEU A 411 -26.32 -10.42 -18.10
CA LEU A 411 -25.89 -10.07 -19.44
C LEU A 411 -24.51 -10.67 -19.69
N ALA A 412 -24.32 -11.37 -20.79
CA ALA A 412 -23.02 -11.90 -21.14
C ALA A 412 -22.00 -10.77 -21.36
N ALA A 413 -20.83 -10.87 -20.77
CA ALA A 413 -19.71 -10.00 -21.08
C ALA A 413 -18.98 -10.58 -22.31
N ASN A 414 -19.36 -10.13 -23.49
CA ASN A 414 -19.03 -10.77 -24.78
C ASN A 414 -18.04 -9.98 -25.64
N THR A 415 -17.70 -8.75 -25.26
CA THR A 415 -16.70 -7.95 -25.98
C THR A 415 -15.45 -7.75 -25.13
N THR A 416 -14.29 -7.61 -25.77
CA THR A 416 -13.03 -7.31 -25.09
C THR A 416 -12.62 -5.86 -25.39
N PRO A 417 -13.19 -4.86 -24.68
CA PRO A 417 -12.91 -3.45 -24.96
C PRO A 417 -11.54 -3.02 -24.47
N HIS A 418 -10.90 -3.85 -23.65
CA HIS A 418 -9.59 -3.58 -23.11
C HIS A 418 -8.78 -4.88 -22.99
N ASN A 419 -7.66 -4.95 -23.67
CA ASN A 419 -6.66 -6.01 -23.56
C ASN A 419 -5.30 -5.35 -23.72
N SER A 420 -4.65 -5.09 -22.62
CA SER A 420 -3.37 -4.39 -22.62
C SER A 420 -2.32 -5.11 -21.81
N LYS A 421 -1.08 -4.88 -22.17
CA LYS A 421 0.10 -5.23 -21.39
C LYS A 421 0.96 -3.99 -21.21
N GLU A 422 1.11 -3.56 -19.97
CA GLU A 422 1.95 -2.42 -19.59
C GLU A 422 3.23 -2.93 -18.92
N ARG A 423 4.36 -2.32 -19.24
CA ARG A 423 5.65 -2.55 -18.59
C ARG A 423 6.26 -1.21 -18.20
N GLN A 424 6.68 -1.11 -16.96
CA GLN A 424 7.38 0.05 -16.42
C GLN A 424 8.74 -0.37 -15.87
N TYR A 425 9.71 0.50 -16.07
CA TYR A 425 11.06 0.37 -15.52
C TYR A 425 11.45 1.73 -14.93
N ASN A 426 12.06 1.70 -13.79
CA ASN A 426 12.68 2.90 -13.22
C ASN A 426 14.04 2.54 -12.66
N THR A 427 14.97 3.47 -12.80
CA THR A 427 16.29 3.42 -12.17
C THR A 427 16.59 4.80 -11.64
N ALA A 428 17.05 4.90 -10.41
CA ALA A 428 17.32 6.19 -9.80
C ALA A 428 18.55 6.16 -8.92
N LEU A 429 19.24 7.30 -8.89
CA LEU A 429 20.29 7.62 -7.93
C LEU A 429 19.79 8.76 -7.04
N PHE A 430 20.11 8.70 -5.76
CA PHE A 430 19.74 9.76 -4.82
C PHE A 430 20.85 10.01 -3.81
N LEU A 431 20.89 11.25 -3.34
CA LEU A 431 21.79 11.73 -2.31
C LEU A 431 21.03 12.68 -1.40
N GLN A 432 21.22 12.54 -0.09
CA GLN A 432 20.68 13.45 0.91
C GLN A 432 21.76 13.71 1.96
N ASP A 433 21.83 14.96 2.45
CA ASP A 433 22.65 15.34 3.56
C ASP A 433 21.82 16.16 4.56
N GLN A 434 21.84 15.74 5.81
CA GLN A 434 21.28 16.45 6.95
C GLN A 434 22.43 17.06 7.73
N LEU A 435 22.60 18.38 7.59
CA LEU A 435 23.68 19.12 8.24
C LEU A 435 23.21 19.70 9.58
N SER A 436 23.98 19.46 10.63
CA SER A 436 23.86 20.16 11.90
C SER A 436 24.78 21.39 11.88
N LEU A 437 24.22 22.55 11.56
CA LEU A 437 24.98 23.82 11.43
C LEU A 437 25.35 24.39 12.79
N SER A 438 24.51 24.12 13.80
CA SER A 438 24.73 24.50 15.21
C SER A 438 23.81 23.65 16.10
N GLU A 439 23.79 23.89 17.40
CA GLU A 439 22.84 23.25 18.32
C GLU A 439 21.37 23.48 17.92
N HIS A 440 21.07 24.62 17.31
CA HIS A 440 19.70 25.05 16.99
C HIS A 440 19.32 24.93 15.51
N TRP A 441 20.24 24.76 14.59
CA TRP A 441 19.94 24.81 13.16
C TRP A 441 20.30 23.53 12.43
N ARG A 442 19.32 23.01 11.65
CA ARG A 442 19.49 21.85 10.75
C ARG A 442 19.17 22.27 9.33
N LEU A 443 20.02 21.89 8.40
CA LEU A 443 19.81 22.10 6.96
C LEU A 443 19.72 20.73 6.27
N LEU A 444 18.60 20.49 5.59
CA LEU A 444 18.39 19.29 4.78
C LEU A 444 18.58 19.63 3.30
N MET A 445 19.45 18.91 2.62
CA MET A 445 19.61 18.96 1.18
C MET A 445 19.42 17.56 0.58
N GLY A 446 18.61 17.44 -0.45
CA GLY A 446 18.37 16.17 -1.13
C GLY A 446 18.22 16.36 -2.63
N LEU A 447 18.71 15.41 -3.38
CA LEU A 447 18.61 15.35 -4.83
C LEU A 447 18.39 13.91 -5.27
N ARG A 448 17.46 13.72 -6.18
CA ARG A 448 17.21 12.42 -6.81
C ARG A 448 17.08 12.60 -8.31
N HIS A 449 17.65 11.66 -9.07
CA HIS A 449 17.52 11.58 -10.52
C HIS A 449 16.95 10.23 -10.91
N ASP A 450 15.76 10.26 -11.54
CA ASP A 450 15.04 9.08 -12.01
C ASP A 450 15.11 9.00 -13.54
N ARG A 451 15.35 7.80 -14.05
CA ARG A 451 15.16 7.43 -15.45
C ARG A 451 14.02 6.42 -15.52
N TYR A 452 12.90 6.86 -16.05
CA TYR A 452 11.66 6.12 -16.14
C TYR A 452 11.36 5.76 -17.59
N ARG A 453 10.94 4.50 -17.83
CA ARG A 453 10.43 4.00 -19.10
C ARG A 453 9.12 3.28 -18.89
N GLN A 454 8.15 3.56 -19.77
CA GLN A 454 6.88 2.86 -19.84
C GLN A 454 6.60 2.41 -21.27
N ASN A 455 6.09 1.19 -21.43
CA ASN A 455 5.60 0.65 -22.69
C ASN A 455 4.21 0.07 -22.46
N VAL A 456 3.27 0.40 -23.31
CA VAL A 456 1.89 -0.10 -23.29
C VAL A 456 1.56 -0.71 -24.64
N ASP A 457 1.27 -2.02 -24.64
CA ASP A 457 0.78 -2.77 -25.80
C ASP A 457 -0.75 -2.86 -25.69
N ASP A 458 -1.51 -2.14 -26.51
CA ASP A 458 -2.94 -2.38 -26.69
C ASP A 458 -3.13 -3.51 -27.71
N ARG A 459 -3.49 -4.66 -27.19
CA ARG A 459 -3.64 -5.89 -27.99
C ARG A 459 -4.97 -5.98 -28.73
N ASN A 460 -5.94 -5.09 -28.45
CA ASN A 460 -7.17 -5.00 -29.23
C ASN A 460 -6.92 -4.34 -30.58
N ASN A 461 -6.13 -3.27 -30.55
CA ASN A 461 -5.90 -2.43 -31.72
C ASN A 461 -4.53 -2.72 -32.38
N GLY A 462 -3.69 -3.56 -31.74
CA GLY A 462 -2.33 -3.84 -32.18
C GLY A 462 -1.41 -2.63 -32.05
N THR A 463 -1.76 -1.64 -31.22
CA THR A 463 -0.96 -0.43 -31.05
C THR A 463 0.03 -0.56 -29.90
N HIS A 464 1.19 0.08 -30.10
CA HIS A 464 2.24 0.17 -29.10
C HIS A 464 2.50 1.64 -28.78
N THR A 465 2.55 1.96 -27.48
CA THR A 465 2.89 3.30 -26.99
C THR A 465 4.03 3.20 -26.01
N GLY A 466 5.08 3.98 -26.21
CA GLY A 466 6.25 4.02 -25.33
C GLY A 466 6.59 5.44 -24.90
N GLN A 467 7.09 5.59 -23.68
CA GLN A 467 7.68 6.83 -23.20
C GLN A 467 8.95 6.55 -22.38
N GLU A 468 9.89 7.47 -22.45
CA GLU A 468 11.08 7.50 -21.62
C GLU A 468 11.29 8.91 -21.11
N GLN A 469 11.60 9.05 -19.82
CA GLN A 469 11.74 10.36 -19.18
C GLN A 469 12.86 10.31 -18.15
N SER A 470 13.60 11.42 -18.06
CA SER A 470 14.56 11.65 -16.99
C SER A 470 14.13 12.86 -16.16
N VAL A 471 14.01 12.69 -14.87
CA VAL A 471 13.50 13.72 -13.97
C VAL A 471 14.42 13.86 -12.77
N THR A 472 14.78 15.11 -12.45
CA THR A 472 15.55 15.45 -11.26
C THR A 472 14.64 16.16 -10.25
N THR A 473 14.57 15.64 -9.03
CA THR A 473 13.73 16.16 -7.95
C THR A 473 14.59 16.62 -6.78
N PRO A 474 14.78 17.96 -6.62
CA PRO A 474 15.46 18.54 -5.48
C PRO A 474 14.55 18.69 -4.28
N ARG A 475 15.17 18.72 -3.09
CA ARG A 475 14.57 18.98 -1.80
C ARG A 475 15.53 19.83 -0.97
N LEU A 476 15.02 20.92 -0.38
CA LEU A 476 15.80 21.80 0.47
C LEU A 476 14.95 22.22 1.66
N GLY A 477 15.44 22.04 2.87
CA GLY A 477 14.72 22.41 4.08
C GLY A 477 15.63 22.92 5.18
N LEU A 478 15.10 23.81 5.99
CA LEU A 478 15.78 24.39 7.15
C LEU A 478 14.89 24.21 8.38
N THR A 479 15.47 23.71 9.47
CA THR A 479 14.77 23.54 10.75
C THR A 479 15.48 24.36 11.82
N TRP A 480 14.71 25.14 12.57
CA TRP A 480 15.13 25.81 13.78
C TRP A 480 14.58 25.09 15.01
N LEU A 481 15.47 24.58 15.84
CA LEU A 481 15.16 23.94 17.12
C LEU A 481 15.05 25.02 18.20
N ALA A 482 13.86 25.62 18.31
CA ALA A 482 13.63 26.79 19.18
C ALA A 482 13.69 26.42 20.67
N THR A 483 13.16 25.22 21.05
CA THR A 483 13.22 24.65 22.40
C THR A 483 13.37 23.12 22.30
N PRO A 484 13.59 22.41 23.40
CA PRO A 484 13.60 20.93 23.37
C PRO A 484 12.31 20.29 22.83
N THR A 485 11.19 21.02 22.88
CA THR A 485 9.85 20.52 22.46
C THR A 485 9.26 21.24 21.25
N LEU A 486 9.89 22.31 20.77
CA LEU A 486 9.40 23.12 19.65
C LEU A 486 10.46 23.26 18.57
N SER A 487 10.11 22.92 17.36
CA SER A 487 10.88 23.22 16.15
C SER A 487 10.00 23.96 15.13
N VAL A 488 10.64 24.82 14.34
CA VAL A 488 10.03 25.54 13.22
C VAL A 488 10.83 25.22 11.97
N TYR A 489 10.16 24.90 10.88
CA TYR A 489 10.86 24.56 9.65
C TYR A 489 10.31 25.28 8.43
N ALA A 490 11.15 25.35 7.39
CA ALA A 490 10.75 25.72 6.04
C ALA A 490 11.27 24.64 5.07
N LEU A 491 10.43 24.23 4.11
CA LEU A 491 10.77 23.20 3.12
C LEU A 491 10.36 23.66 1.73
N ALA A 492 11.24 23.49 0.75
CA ALA A 492 10.94 23.55 -0.66
C ALA A 492 11.21 22.18 -1.31
N SER A 493 10.23 21.60 -1.99
CA SER A 493 10.36 20.29 -2.61
C SER A 493 9.58 20.19 -3.91
N LYS A 494 9.98 19.25 -4.77
CA LYS A 494 9.30 18.95 -6.03
C LYS A 494 8.82 17.50 -6.04
N SER A 495 7.78 17.24 -6.84
CA SER A 495 7.32 15.89 -7.17
C SER A 495 7.09 15.76 -8.66
N PHE A 496 7.09 14.52 -9.12
CA PHE A 496 6.65 14.16 -10.46
C PHE A 496 5.87 12.87 -10.44
N ARG A 497 4.99 12.72 -11.42
CA ARG A 497 4.23 11.51 -11.68
C ARG A 497 4.12 11.28 -13.17
N PRO A 498 4.58 10.15 -13.74
CA PRO A 498 4.35 9.81 -15.12
C PRO A 498 2.85 9.70 -15.41
N ASN A 499 2.44 10.19 -16.57
CA ASN A 499 1.09 10.01 -17.08
C ASN A 499 1.06 8.88 -18.11
N SER A 500 -0.02 8.11 -18.12
CA SER A 500 -0.29 7.11 -19.16
C SER A 500 -1.14 7.72 -20.27
N GLY A 501 -0.94 7.25 -21.51
CA GLY A 501 -1.71 7.67 -22.67
C GLY A 501 -0.98 8.67 -23.54
N THR A 502 -1.67 9.10 -24.60
CA THR A 502 -1.15 10.00 -25.63
C THR A 502 -2.15 11.13 -25.93
N ASP A 503 -1.64 12.23 -26.46
CA ASP A 503 -2.44 13.30 -27.04
C ASP A 503 -3.09 12.88 -28.39
N VAL A 504 -3.81 13.79 -29.02
CA VAL A 504 -4.46 13.55 -30.33
C VAL A 504 -3.46 13.28 -31.46
N ASN A 505 -2.18 13.61 -31.27
CA ASN A 505 -1.10 13.38 -32.22
C ASN A 505 -0.27 12.14 -31.89
N SER A 506 -0.76 11.27 -30.99
CA SER A 506 -0.08 10.06 -30.49
C SER A 506 1.22 10.35 -29.74
N ARG A 507 1.42 11.55 -29.19
CA ARG A 507 2.58 11.90 -28.37
C ARG A 507 2.27 11.55 -26.92
N PRO A 508 3.19 10.86 -26.20
CA PRO A 508 3.01 10.58 -24.77
C PRO A 508 2.78 11.86 -23.98
N PHE A 509 1.90 11.81 -22.99
CA PHE A 509 1.70 12.93 -22.08
C PHE A 509 2.96 13.21 -21.27
N GLU A 510 3.26 14.50 -21.06
CA GLU A 510 4.30 14.92 -20.14
C GLU A 510 3.97 14.49 -18.70
N PRO A 511 4.99 14.25 -17.84
CA PRO A 511 4.74 13.95 -16.45
C PRO A 511 4.07 15.12 -15.76
N GLU A 512 3.16 14.78 -14.88
CA GLU A 512 2.62 15.72 -13.90
C GLU A 512 3.74 16.16 -12.95
N ARG A 513 3.86 17.45 -12.70
CA ARG A 513 4.90 18.03 -11.85
C ARG A 513 4.26 18.83 -10.71
N GLY A 514 4.69 18.59 -9.49
CA GLY A 514 4.28 19.33 -8.32
C GLY A 514 5.43 20.13 -7.71
N GLN A 515 5.10 21.27 -7.11
CA GLN A 515 6.01 22.05 -6.27
C GLN A 515 5.33 22.35 -4.96
N SER A 516 6.06 22.29 -3.87
CA SER A 516 5.59 22.66 -2.53
C SER A 516 6.58 23.57 -1.85
N LYS A 517 6.04 24.57 -1.17
CA LYS A 517 6.73 25.34 -0.14
C LYS A 517 5.91 25.22 1.12
N GLU A 518 6.54 24.88 2.22
CA GLU A 518 5.87 24.58 3.49
C GLU A 518 6.63 25.25 4.63
N VAL A 519 5.90 25.74 5.59
CA VAL A 519 6.41 26.25 6.86
C VAL A 519 5.58 25.70 8.00
#